data_0d814e537621fb650c9afa37e7a94c1c
#
_entry.id   0d814e537621fb650c9afa37e7a94c1c
#
_cell.length_a   1.000
_cell.length_b   1.000
_cell.length_c   1.000
_cell.angle_alpha   90.00
_cell.angle_beta   90.00
_cell.angle_gamma   90.00
#
_symmetry.space_group_name_H-M   'P 1'
#
loop_
_entity.id
_entity.type
_entity.pdbx_description
1 polymer ?
#
loop_
_entity_poly.entity_id
_entity_poly.type
_entity_poly.pdbx_seq_one_letter_code
_entity_poly.pdbx_strand_id
1 'polypeptide(L)'
;AGYKGFQEFLKLGENLPIRIFQAVPGGLPVDAKFSNSKSLTLSQEKTAIKHPHVIGMGEVFSWTKVILREPKTMKSLSTMLECNCIINGHTAGASDKKLNAYVSSGILSCHEPINFDQVLERLRLGMWIMIREGSIRRDLKEIIPRVLSHGTYLNRLMFCSDGLDPLDISKFGHIDYCIRESIKLGLEPIDAVTMASKNNFDYYNMGKDLGGIAPGKLADILVFDNLK
;
A
#
# COMPACT_ATOMS: atom_id res chain seq x y z
N ALA A 1 16.97 8.35 -10.52
CA ALA A 1 16.50 8.36 -11.91
C ALA A 1 15.49 9.50 -12.20
N GLY A 2 14.80 10.04 -11.16
CA GLY A 2 13.86 11.15 -11.33
C GLY A 2 12.67 10.79 -12.23
N TYR A 3 12.07 11.80 -12.85
CA TYR A 3 10.88 11.63 -13.68
C TYR A 3 11.11 10.71 -14.90
N LYS A 4 12.27 10.83 -15.54
CA LYS A 4 12.63 9.95 -16.66
C LYS A 4 12.65 8.47 -16.25
N GLY A 5 13.26 8.15 -15.11
CA GLY A 5 13.28 6.79 -14.60
C GLY A 5 11.87 6.27 -14.24
N PHE A 6 11.02 7.13 -13.70
CA PHE A 6 9.62 6.80 -13.47
C PHE A 6 8.88 6.45 -14.77
N GLN A 7 9.06 7.24 -15.83
CA GLN A 7 8.48 6.98 -17.15
C GLN A 7 8.98 5.66 -17.77
N GLU A 8 10.28 5.37 -17.67
CA GLU A 8 10.83 4.10 -18.18
C GLU A 8 10.26 2.89 -17.41
N PHE A 9 10.02 3.04 -16.10
CA PHE A 9 9.40 1.99 -15.31
C PHE A 9 7.93 1.73 -15.70
N LEU A 10 7.18 2.78 -16.03
CA LEU A 10 5.82 2.64 -16.57
C LEU A 10 5.83 1.83 -17.88
N LYS A 11 6.71 2.18 -18.83
CA LYS A 11 6.83 1.46 -20.11
C LYS A 11 7.21 -0.01 -19.94
N LEU A 12 8.07 -0.34 -18.98
CA LEU A 12 8.41 -1.73 -18.68
C LEU A 12 7.18 -2.52 -18.23
N GLY A 13 6.31 -1.93 -17.43
CA GLY A 13 5.08 -2.55 -16.95
C GLY A 13 4.07 -2.86 -18.06
N GLU A 14 4.03 -2.05 -19.13
CA GLU A 14 3.07 -2.21 -20.23
C GLU A 14 3.25 -3.49 -21.05
N ASN A 15 4.46 -4.04 -21.07
CA ASN A 15 4.80 -5.23 -21.88
C ASN A 15 4.82 -6.54 -21.07
N LEU A 16 4.35 -6.52 -19.83
CA LEU A 16 4.32 -7.71 -18.97
C LEU A 16 2.97 -8.43 -19.08
N PRO A 17 2.94 -9.76 -18.86
CA PRO A 17 1.69 -10.53 -18.88
C PRO A 17 0.79 -10.28 -17.67
N ILE A 18 1.21 -9.38 -16.76
CA ILE A 18 0.47 -8.94 -15.58
C ILE A 18 0.26 -7.43 -15.65
N ARG A 19 -0.80 -6.92 -15.04
CA ARG A 19 -1.01 -5.48 -14.87
C ARG A 19 -0.20 -4.96 -13.70
N ILE A 20 0.69 -4.00 -13.99
CA ILE A 20 1.46 -3.30 -12.97
C ILE A 20 0.95 -1.86 -12.89
N PHE A 21 0.53 -1.50 -11.69
CA PHE A 21 0.17 -0.12 -11.36
C PHE A 21 1.27 0.49 -10.51
N GLN A 22 1.55 1.76 -10.74
CA GLN A 22 2.61 2.47 -10.03
C GLN A 22 2.04 3.62 -9.22
N ALA A 23 2.78 4.02 -8.20
CA ALA A 23 2.49 5.24 -7.46
C ALA A 23 3.57 6.29 -7.70
N VAL A 24 3.18 7.55 -7.79
CA VAL A 24 4.12 8.69 -7.84
C VAL A 24 4.95 8.70 -6.56
N PRO A 25 6.28 8.80 -6.60
CA PRO A 25 7.10 8.79 -5.39
C PRO A 25 6.71 9.87 -4.37
N GLY A 26 6.36 9.46 -3.16
CA GLY A 26 5.81 10.32 -2.10
C GLY A 26 6.86 10.90 -1.15
N GLY A 27 7.93 11.53 -1.66
CA GLY A 27 8.90 12.20 -0.79
C GLY A 27 10.34 11.73 -0.94
N LEU A 28 10.70 11.22 -2.11
CA LEU A 28 12.09 10.93 -2.46
C LEU A 28 12.86 12.19 -2.89
N PRO A 29 14.16 12.27 -2.64
CA PRO A 29 14.97 11.31 -1.90
C PRO A 29 14.73 11.41 -0.39
N VAL A 30 14.83 10.28 0.30
CA VAL A 30 14.69 10.22 1.78
C VAL A 30 15.81 11.01 2.43
N ASP A 31 17.03 10.85 1.94
CA ASP A 31 18.19 11.67 2.31
C ASP A 31 19.01 12.04 1.07
N ALA A 32 19.10 13.35 0.79
CA ALA A 32 19.84 13.88 -0.35
C ALA A 32 21.36 13.60 -0.27
N LYS A 33 21.91 13.36 0.92
CA LYS A 33 23.33 13.05 1.08
C LYS A 33 23.71 11.67 0.56
N PHE A 34 22.78 10.73 0.60
CA PHE A 34 23.02 9.33 0.23
C PHE A 34 22.30 8.91 -1.06
N SER A 35 21.61 9.84 -1.72
CA SER A 35 20.83 9.53 -2.91
C SER A 35 21.16 10.44 -4.07
N ASN A 36 21.50 9.84 -5.20
CA ASN A 36 21.60 10.54 -6.49
C ASN A 36 20.22 10.72 -7.17
N SER A 37 19.13 10.26 -6.53
CA SER A 37 17.80 10.39 -7.08
C SER A 37 17.28 11.82 -6.94
N LYS A 38 16.56 12.26 -7.96
CA LYS A 38 15.88 13.56 -7.96
C LYS A 38 14.41 13.35 -7.69
N SER A 39 13.83 14.12 -6.76
CA SER A 39 12.38 14.16 -6.60
C SER A 39 11.71 14.72 -7.85
N LEU A 40 10.46 14.35 -8.07
CA LEU A 40 9.63 14.96 -9.10
C LEU A 40 9.32 16.41 -8.72
N THR A 41 9.13 17.24 -9.74
CA THR A 41 8.52 18.56 -9.56
C THR A 41 7.01 18.42 -9.49
N LEU A 42 6.30 19.39 -8.91
CA LEU A 42 4.84 19.39 -8.86
C LEU A 42 4.17 19.26 -10.23
N SER A 43 4.75 19.86 -11.26
CA SER A 43 4.26 19.71 -12.64
C SER A 43 4.42 18.27 -13.15
N GLN A 44 5.54 17.62 -12.83
CA GLN A 44 5.77 16.22 -13.18
C GLN A 44 4.85 15.27 -12.40
N GLU A 45 4.59 15.54 -11.12
CA GLU A 45 3.61 14.82 -10.31
C GLU A 45 2.21 14.92 -10.95
N LYS A 46 1.75 16.14 -11.27
CA LYS A 46 0.47 16.39 -11.96
C LYS A 46 0.36 15.71 -13.33
N THR A 47 1.47 15.54 -14.03
CA THR A 47 1.50 14.82 -15.31
C THR A 47 1.46 13.32 -15.08
N ALA A 48 2.25 12.81 -14.13
CA ALA A 48 2.36 11.38 -13.82
C ALA A 48 1.01 10.77 -13.42
N ILE A 49 0.24 11.44 -12.55
CA ILE A 49 -1.05 10.92 -12.06
C ILE A 49 -2.15 10.83 -13.12
N LYS A 50 -1.96 11.43 -14.30
CA LYS A 50 -2.89 11.29 -15.43
C LYS A 50 -2.69 9.99 -16.21
N HIS A 51 -1.60 9.29 -15.96
CA HIS A 51 -1.29 8.03 -16.65
C HIS A 51 -2.22 6.92 -16.12
N PRO A 52 -2.85 6.10 -16.98
CA PRO A 52 -3.84 5.09 -16.56
C PRO A 52 -3.28 4.02 -15.62
N HIS A 53 -1.98 3.78 -15.66
CA HIS A 53 -1.31 2.83 -14.76
C HIS A 53 -0.73 3.51 -13.50
N VAL A 54 -1.10 4.75 -13.20
CA VAL A 54 -0.70 5.42 -11.97
C VAL A 54 -1.91 5.55 -11.04
N ILE A 55 -1.83 4.92 -9.87
CA ILE A 55 -2.94 4.74 -8.93
C ILE A 55 -2.93 5.69 -7.73
N GLY A 56 -1.96 6.59 -7.67
CA GLY A 56 -1.86 7.56 -6.57
C GLY A 56 -0.44 7.96 -6.26
N MET A 57 -0.23 8.50 -5.07
CA MET A 57 1.08 8.79 -4.51
C MET A 57 1.57 7.62 -3.66
N GLY A 58 2.83 7.26 -3.80
CA GLY A 58 3.53 6.32 -2.92
C GLY A 58 3.66 6.85 -1.51
N GLU A 59 4.30 6.07 -0.67
CA GLU A 59 4.38 6.38 0.76
C GLU A 59 5.05 7.73 1.07
N VAL A 60 4.42 8.46 1.97
CA VAL A 60 4.98 9.69 2.53
C VAL A 60 5.82 9.33 3.75
N PHE A 61 7.11 9.05 3.51
CA PHE A 61 8.05 8.55 4.51
C PHE A 61 8.20 9.43 5.76
N SER A 62 8.29 10.73 5.58
CA SER A 62 8.59 11.63 6.68
C SER A 62 7.33 12.23 7.27
N TRP A 63 6.68 11.49 8.18
CA TRP A 63 5.54 12.03 8.92
C TRP A 63 5.92 13.30 9.70
N THR A 64 7.19 13.46 10.09
CA THR A 64 7.67 14.67 10.77
C THR A 64 7.57 15.90 9.88
N LYS A 65 7.87 15.80 8.58
CA LYS A 65 7.71 16.91 7.63
C LYS A 65 6.24 17.32 7.46
N VAL A 66 5.34 16.34 7.52
CA VAL A 66 3.89 16.59 7.47
C VAL A 66 3.45 17.37 8.72
N ILE A 67 3.82 16.90 9.91
CA ILE A 67 3.47 17.56 11.18
C ILE A 67 4.06 18.96 11.28
N LEU A 68 5.31 19.13 10.84
CA LEU A 68 5.99 20.43 10.82
C LEU A 68 5.53 21.31 9.65
N ARG A 69 4.60 20.83 8.83
CA ARG A 69 4.03 21.54 7.69
C ARG A 69 5.08 22.05 6.71
N GLU A 70 6.07 21.20 6.41
CA GLU A 70 7.15 21.55 5.47
C GLU A 70 6.54 21.93 4.12
N PRO A 71 6.84 23.15 3.60
CA PRO A 71 6.07 23.76 2.50
C PRO A 71 6.03 22.90 1.23
N LYS A 72 7.15 22.25 0.88
CA LYS A 72 7.22 21.38 -0.31
C LYS A 72 6.34 20.14 -0.15
N THR A 73 6.41 19.50 1.00
CA THR A 73 5.59 18.33 1.35
C THR A 73 4.11 18.67 1.32
N MET A 74 3.72 19.76 1.99
CA MET A 74 2.31 20.19 2.03
C MET A 74 1.77 20.55 0.64
N LYS A 75 2.58 21.17 -0.21
CA LYS A 75 2.18 21.52 -1.58
C LYS A 75 2.02 20.27 -2.48
N SER A 76 2.88 19.27 -2.30
CA SER A 76 2.73 17.97 -2.99
C SER A 76 1.46 17.26 -2.54
N LEU A 77 1.20 17.18 -1.24
CA LEU A 77 -0.04 16.57 -0.70
C LEU A 77 -1.30 17.29 -1.22
N SER A 78 -1.35 18.63 -1.15
CA SER A 78 -2.48 19.40 -1.70
C SER A 78 -2.69 19.12 -3.18
N THR A 79 -1.62 19.04 -3.96
CA THR A 79 -1.68 18.70 -5.39
C THR A 79 -2.33 17.35 -5.63
N MET A 80 -1.98 16.34 -4.83
CA MET A 80 -2.55 14.99 -4.94
C MET A 80 -4.02 14.96 -4.53
N LEU A 81 -4.38 15.64 -3.44
CA LEU A 81 -5.76 15.74 -2.97
C LEU A 81 -6.67 16.46 -3.97
N GLU A 82 -6.21 17.57 -4.57
CA GLU A 82 -6.91 18.28 -5.64
C GLU A 82 -7.21 17.39 -6.87
N CYS A 83 -6.38 16.38 -7.08
CA CYS A 83 -6.54 15.40 -8.16
C CYS A 83 -7.31 14.14 -7.74
N ASN A 84 -7.89 14.11 -6.55
CA ASN A 84 -8.55 12.93 -5.95
C ASN A 84 -7.67 11.67 -5.92
N CYS A 85 -6.36 11.85 -5.75
CA CYS A 85 -5.40 10.76 -5.71
C CYS A 85 -5.34 10.12 -4.33
N ILE A 86 -5.21 8.81 -4.30
CA ILE A 86 -4.85 8.06 -3.09
C ILE A 86 -3.42 8.44 -2.68
N ILE A 87 -3.22 8.69 -1.39
CA ILE A 87 -1.90 8.98 -0.82
C ILE A 87 -1.57 7.89 0.19
N ASN A 88 -0.53 7.12 -0.11
CA ASN A 88 -0.06 6.07 0.79
C ASN A 88 0.82 6.65 1.89
N GLY A 89 0.77 6.02 3.05
CA GLY A 89 1.46 6.49 4.23
C GLY A 89 2.53 5.56 4.78
N HIS A 90 3.39 6.15 5.59
CA HIS A 90 4.44 5.50 6.34
C HIS A 90 4.52 6.16 7.72
N THR A 91 4.07 5.44 8.76
CA THR A 91 3.92 6.03 10.11
C THR A 91 4.75 5.31 11.17
N ALA A 92 5.93 4.77 10.79
CA ALA A 92 6.83 4.15 11.75
C ALA A 92 7.16 5.12 12.90
N GLY A 93 6.87 4.70 14.14
CA GLY A 93 7.11 5.49 15.35
C GLY A 93 6.15 6.67 15.57
N ALA A 94 5.14 6.89 14.75
CA ALA A 94 4.08 7.86 15.00
C ALA A 94 2.92 7.23 15.77
N SER A 95 2.44 7.94 16.79
CA SER A 95 1.28 7.57 17.63
C SER A 95 0.53 8.81 18.09
N ASP A 96 -0.63 8.62 18.70
CA ASP A 96 -1.41 9.65 19.37
C ASP A 96 -1.63 10.93 18.52
N LYS A 97 -1.34 12.09 19.07
CA LYS A 97 -1.51 13.38 18.41
C LYS A 97 -0.71 13.51 17.11
N LYS A 98 0.46 12.87 17.02
CA LYS A 98 1.30 12.89 15.83
C LYS A 98 0.65 12.09 14.70
N LEU A 99 0.13 10.93 15.02
CA LEU A 99 -0.59 10.11 14.06
C LEU A 99 -1.89 10.79 13.59
N ASN A 100 -2.65 11.40 14.51
CA ASN A 100 -3.83 12.19 14.18
C ASN A 100 -3.51 13.33 13.19
N ALA A 101 -2.46 14.11 13.47
CA ALA A 101 -2.02 15.20 12.60
C ALA A 101 -1.61 14.72 11.21
N TYR A 102 -0.97 13.55 11.14
CA TYR A 102 -0.59 12.92 9.87
C TYR A 102 -1.82 12.48 9.06
N VAL A 103 -2.75 11.78 9.68
CA VAL A 103 -3.98 11.29 9.02
C VAL A 103 -4.85 12.46 8.55
N SER A 104 -4.94 13.55 9.33
CA SER A 104 -5.71 14.75 8.95
C SER A 104 -5.17 15.47 7.71
N SER A 105 -3.96 15.10 7.24
CA SER A 105 -3.40 15.60 5.98
C SER A 105 -3.89 14.83 4.74
N GLY A 106 -4.86 13.91 4.89
CA GLY A 106 -5.43 13.13 3.80
C GLY A 106 -4.68 11.84 3.46
N ILE A 107 -3.74 11.42 4.32
CA ILE A 107 -2.97 10.18 4.15
C ILE A 107 -3.68 9.06 4.91
N LEU A 108 -4.23 8.07 4.20
CA LEU A 108 -5.19 7.12 4.75
C LEU A 108 -4.72 5.67 4.77
N SER A 109 -3.44 5.38 4.58
CA SER A 109 -2.91 4.02 4.72
C SER A 109 -1.60 3.97 5.50
N CYS A 110 -1.26 2.78 5.98
CA CYS A 110 0.03 2.51 6.60
C CYS A 110 0.36 1.02 6.51
N HIS A 111 1.64 0.70 6.31
CA HIS A 111 2.16 -0.67 6.32
C HIS A 111 3.16 -0.91 7.48
N GLU A 112 3.34 0.07 8.36
CA GLU A 112 4.34 0.04 9.43
C GLU A 112 3.91 -0.55 10.80
N PRO A 113 2.63 -0.88 11.06
CA PRO A 113 2.28 -1.55 12.30
C PRO A 113 2.98 -2.89 12.46
N ILE A 114 3.61 -3.10 13.62
CA ILE A 114 4.34 -4.33 13.97
C ILE A 114 3.61 -5.18 15.01
N ASN A 115 2.52 -4.67 15.54
CA ASN A 115 1.67 -5.35 16.51
C ASN A 115 0.22 -4.88 16.39
N PHE A 116 -0.66 -5.60 17.06
CA PHE A 116 -2.10 -5.34 16.99
C PHE A 116 -2.51 -3.97 17.54
N ASP A 117 -1.88 -3.48 18.60
CA ASP A 117 -2.26 -2.19 19.21
C ASP A 117 -2.02 -1.04 18.22
N GLN A 118 -0.91 -1.10 17.47
CA GLN A 118 -0.63 -0.14 16.40
C GLN A 118 -1.61 -0.28 15.22
N VAL A 119 -2.04 -1.49 14.88
CA VAL A 119 -3.10 -1.71 13.87
C VAL A 119 -4.40 -1.06 14.35
N LEU A 120 -4.82 -1.34 15.57
CA LEU A 120 -6.07 -0.84 16.14
C LEU A 120 -6.10 0.69 16.24
N GLU A 121 -5.00 1.31 16.66
CA GLU A 121 -4.87 2.77 16.73
C GLU A 121 -5.13 3.42 15.36
N ARG A 122 -4.56 2.87 14.30
CA ARG A 122 -4.71 3.38 12.94
C ARG A 122 -6.10 3.11 12.35
N LEU A 123 -6.66 1.93 12.60
CA LEU A 123 -8.04 1.62 12.19
C LEU A 123 -9.06 2.56 12.83
N ARG A 124 -8.87 2.93 14.11
CA ARG A 124 -9.72 3.92 14.81
C ARG A 124 -9.67 5.32 14.17
N LEU A 125 -8.59 5.64 13.50
CA LEU A 125 -8.44 6.89 12.73
C LEU A 125 -8.93 6.76 11.28
N GLY A 126 -9.52 5.61 10.91
CA GLY A 126 -10.04 5.38 9.57
C GLY A 126 -8.99 4.98 8.53
N MET A 127 -7.76 4.66 8.94
CA MET A 127 -6.72 4.23 8.01
C MET A 127 -6.96 2.81 7.49
N TRP A 128 -6.43 2.56 6.31
CA TRP A 128 -6.24 1.21 5.75
C TRP A 128 -4.88 0.67 6.18
N ILE A 129 -4.82 -0.61 6.54
CA ILE A 129 -3.61 -1.24 7.03
C ILE A 129 -3.18 -2.35 6.08
N MET A 130 -1.94 -2.25 5.63
CA MET A 130 -1.26 -3.27 4.83
C MET A 130 -0.35 -4.06 5.76
N ILE A 131 -0.74 -5.29 6.11
CA ILE A 131 0.06 -6.17 6.98
C ILE A 131 1.19 -6.74 6.14
N ARG A 132 2.42 -6.54 6.60
CA ARG A 132 3.62 -6.94 5.85
C ARG A 132 3.98 -8.41 6.07
N GLU A 133 4.41 -9.04 4.97
CA GLU A 133 5.08 -10.32 5.00
C GLU A 133 6.13 -10.35 3.87
N GLY A 134 7.30 -9.80 4.14
CA GLY A 134 8.42 -9.71 3.20
C GLY A 134 9.70 -10.31 3.76
N SER A 135 10.83 -10.02 3.13
CA SER A 135 12.13 -10.54 3.56
C SER A 135 12.67 -9.85 4.81
N ILE A 136 12.35 -8.57 5.00
CA ILE A 136 12.85 -7.75 6.11
C ILE A 136 11.89 -7.79 7.30
N ARG A 137 10.57 -7.74 7.02
CA ARG A 137 9.53 -7.69 8.04
C ARG A 137 8.49 -8.79 7.78
N ARG A 138 8.14 -9.50 8.85
CA ARG A 138 7.17 -10.61 8.85
C ARG A 138 6.21 -10.42 10.01
N ASP A 139 5.15 -9.65 9.76
CA ASP A 139 4.27 -9.14 10.82
C ASP A 139 2.96 -9.96 10.94
N LEU A 140 2.66 -10.90 10.02
CA LEU A 140 1.43 -11.70 10.02
C LEU A 140 1.23 -12.49 11.31
N LYS A 141 2.29 -13.16 11.76
CA LYS A 141 2.26 -14.04 12.94
C LYS A 141 1.89 -13.29 14.22
N GLU A 142 2.31 -12.04 14.33
CA GLU A 142 1.99 -11.19 15.48
C GLU A 142 0.59 -10.57 15.37
N ILE A 143 0.19 -10.17 14.18
CA ILE A 143 -1.01 -9.37 13.98
C ILE A 143 -2.27 -10.24 13.80
N ILE A 144 -2.25 -11.27 12.94
CA ILE A 144 -3.45 -12.01 12.54
C ILE A 144 -4.17 -12.67 13.74
N PRO A 145 -3.49 -13.39 14.64
CA PRO A 145 -4.17 -14.02 15.78
C PRO A 145 -4.86 -13.00 16.70
N ARG A 146 -4.27 -11.81 16.84
CA ARG A 146 -4.83 -10.74 17.67
C ARG A 146 -6.02 -10.06 16.99
N VAL A 147 -5.96 -9.88 15.67
CA VAL A 147 -7.08 -9.39 14.85
C VAL A 147 -8.30 -10.31 15.01
N LEU A 148 -8.09 -11.63 14.91
CA LEU A 148 -9.15 -12.63 15.06
C LEU A 148 -9.72 -12.67 16.47
N SER A 149 -8.86 -12.74 17.49
CA SER A 149 -9.31 -12.82 18.90
C SER A 149 -10.05 -11.55 19.36
N HIS A 150 -9.75 -10.40 18.77
CA HIS A 150 -10.43 -9.13 19.04
C HIS A 150 -11.75 -8.98 18.27
N GLY A 151 -12.00 -9.79 17.24
CA GLY A 151 -13.17 -9.64 16.36
C GLY A 151 -13.13 -8.37 15.49
N THR A 152 -11.93 -7.98 15.05
CA THR A 152 -11.73 -6.78 14.23
C THR A 152 -12.32 -6.96 12.83
N TYR A 153 -13.02 -5.96 12.31
CA TYR A 153 -13.47 -5.96 10.92
C TYR A 153 -12.30 -5.96 9.94
N LEU A 154 -12.32 -6.86 8.96
CA LEU A 154 -11.22 -7.09 8.03
C LEU A 154 -11.27 -6.19 6.79
N ASN A 155 -12.34 -5.44 6.59
CA ASN A 155 -12.62 -4.66 5.38
C ASN A 155 -11.62 -3.53 5.08
N ARG A 156 -10.75 -3.17 6.04
CA ARG A 156 -9.65 -2.20 5.86
C ARG A 156 -8.28 -2.80 6.10
N LEU A 157 -8.19 -4.12 6.14
CA LEU A 157 -6.93 -4.85 6.23
C LEU A 157 -6.56 -5.41 4.86
N MET A 158 -5.30 -5.29 4.50
CA MET A 158 -4.72 -5.76 3.25
C MET A 158 -3.38 -6.42 3.54
N PHE A 159 -2.85 -7.18 2.59
CA PHE A 159 -1.48 -7.67 2.65
C PHE A 159 -0.56 -6.84 1.76
N CYS A 160 0.70 -6.75 2.15
CA CYS A 160 1.79 -6.29 1.30
C CYS A 160 3.08 -7.05 1.63
N SER A 161 4.00 -7.10 0.68
CA SER A 161 5.31 -7.71 0.89
C SER A 161 6.33 -6.70 1.41
N ASP A 162 6.18 -5.43 1.07
CA ASP A 162 7.22 -4.41 1.25
C ASP A 162 8.52 -4.87 0.57
N GLY A 163 9.69 -4.75 1.19
CA GLY A 163 10.94 -5.27 0.65
C GLY A 163 10.96 -6.80 0.57
N LEU A 164 10.94 -7.34 -0.65
CA LEU A 164 10.93 -8.78 -0.90
C LEU A 164 12.10 -9.19 -1.82
N ASP A 165 12.95 -10.08 -1.31
CA ASP A 165 14.10 -10.61 -2.03
C ASP A 165 13.66 -11.63 -3.10
N PRO A 166 14.25 -11.64 -4.32
CA PRO A 166 13.93 -12.62 -5.36
C PRO A 166 14.10 -14.07 -4.94
N LEU A 167 15.03 -14.38 -4.04
CA LEU A 167 15.20 -15.73 -3.52
C LEU A 167 14.02 -16.15 -2.63
N ASP A 168 13.50 -15.22 -1.83
CA ASP A 168 12.31 -15.47 -1.00
C ASP A 168 11.06 -15.66 -1.87
N ILE A 169 10.91 -14.89 -2.96
CA ILE A 169 9.84 -15.10 -3.93
C ILE A 169 9.91 -16.52 -4.52
N SER A 170 11.10 -16.93 -4.94
CA SER A 170 11.30 -18.25 -5.51
C SER A 170 11.03 -19.39 -4.53
N LYS A 171 11.33 -19.18 -3.24
CA LYS A 171 11.22 -20.20 -2.20
C LYS A 171 9.82 -20.27 -1.58
N PHE A 172 9.19 -19.15 -1.34
CA PHE A 172 7.95 -19.06 -0.56
C PHE A 172 6.74 -18.62 -1.39
N GLY A 173 6.94 -17.88 -2.47
CA GLY A 173 5.91 -17.18 -3.21
C GLY A 173 5.87 -15.67 -2.88
N HIS A 174 4.79 -15.02 -3.27
CA HIS A 174 4.58 -13.58 -3.06
C HIS A 174 3.35 -13.34 -2.16
N ILE A 175 2.29 -12.71 -2.66
CA ILE A 175 1.05 -12.48 -1.89
C ILE A 175 0.30 -13.81 -1.61
N ASP A 176 0.44 -14.82 -2.45
CA ASP A 176 -0.03 -16.18 -2.19
C ASP A 176 0.57 -16.78 -0.90
N TYR A 177 1.81 -16.44 -0.58
CA TYR A 177 2.43 -16.80 0.69
C TYR A 177 1.73 -16.12 1.88
N CYS A 178 1.39 -14.83 1.76
CA CYS A 178 0.63 -14.13 2.79
C CYS A 178 -0.72 -14.80 3.05
N ILE A 179 -1.43 -15.23 1.99
CA ILE A 179 -2.71 -15.94 2.08
C ILE A 179 -2.52 -17.25 2.86
N ARG A 180 -1.57 -18.11 2.43
CA ARG A 180 -1.33 -19.42 3.07
C ARG A 180 -0.94 -19.30 4.54
N GLU A 181 -0.04 -18.37 4.87
CA GLU A 181 0.38 -18.18 6.26
C GLU A 181 -0.76 -17.64 7.12
N SER A 182 -1.58 -16.72 6.60
CA SER A 182 -2.74 -16.20 7.34
C SER A 182 -3.79 -17.28 7.62
N ILE A 183 -4.03 -18.19 6.67
CA ILE A 183 -4.94 -19.33 6.86
C ILE A 183 -4.38 -20.27 7.96
N LYS A 184 -3.08 -20.55 7.95
CA LYS A 184 -2.43 -21.34 9.04
C LYS A 184 -2.56 -20.69 10.41
N LEU A 185 -2.66 -19.36 10.46
CA LEU A 185 -2.88 -18.58 11.68
C LEU A 185 -4.35 -18.47 12.08
N GLY A 186 -5.26 -19.11 11.34
CA GLY A 186 -6.67 -19.21 11.66
C GLY A 186 -7.59 -18.23 10.91
N LEU A 187 -7.06 -17.48 9.94
CA LEU A 187 -7.90 -16.64 9.10
C LEU A 187 -8.70 -17.50 8.12
N GLU A 188 -9.99 -17.22 7.96
CA GLU A 188 -10.83 -17.92 6.98
C GLU A 188 -10.29 -17.70 5.55
N PRO A 189 -10.27 -18.76 4.70
CA PRO A 189 -9.69 -18.67 3.35
C PRO A 189 -10.28 -17.55 2.49
N ILE A 190 -11.60 -17.34 2.55
CA ILE A 190 -12.29 -16.28 1.80
C ILE A 190 -11.82 -14.89 2.27
N ASP A 191 -11.64 -14.71 3.58
CA ASP A 191 -11.15 -13.46 4.15
C ASP A 191 -9.70 -13.20 3.75
N ALA A 192 -8.85 -14.22 3.77
CA ALA A 192 -7.44 -14.12 3.32
C ALA A 192 -7.36 -13.68 1.84
N VAL A 193 -8.16 -14.30 0.97
CA VAL A 193 -8.24 -13.90 -0.45
C VAL A 193 -8.81 -12.49 -0.60
N THR A 194 -9.80 -12.10 0.20
CA THR A 194 -10.38 -10.76 0.19
C THR A 194 -9.36 -9.70 0.59
N MET A 195 -8.57 -9.94 1.63
CA MET A 195 -7.48 -9.06 2.06
C MET A 195 -6.35 -8.96 1.02
N ALA A 196 -6.11 -10.02 0.25
CA ALA A 196 -5.10 -10.04 -0.81
C ALA A 196 -5.57 -9.40 -2.12
N SER A 197 -6.88 -9.25 -2.34
CA SER A 197 -7.45 -8.82 -3.62
C SER A 197 -8.45 -7.67 -3.47
N LYS A 198 -9.70 -7.99 -3.12
CA LYS A 198 -10.81 -7.03 -3.10
C LYS A 198 -10.52 -5.78 -2.28
N ASN A 199 -9.98 -5.92 -1.07
CA ASN A 199 -9.68 -4.78 -0.21
C ASN A 199 -8.65 -3.83 -0.83
N ASN A 200 -7.65 -4.36 -1.55
CA ASN A 200 -6.70 -3.54 -2.31
C ASN A 200 -7.39 -2.75 -3.43
N PHE A 201 -8.27 -3.40 -4.17
CA PHE A 201 -8.98 -2.73 -5.26
C PHE A 201 -9.98 -1.68 -4.75
N ASP A 202 -10.63 -1.94 -3.62
CA ASP A 202 -11.49 -0.95 -2.96
C ASP A 202 -10.67 0.26 -2.47
N TYR A 203 -9.52 0.02 -1.86
CA TYR A 203 -8.62 1.08 -1.40
C TYR A 203 -8.15 1.99 -2.55
N TYR A 204 -7.74 1.40 -3.67
CA TYR A 204 -7.26 2.15 -4.83
C TYR A 204 -8.37 2.62 -5.78
N ASN A 205 -9.64 2.55 -5.39
CA ASN A 205 -10.81 2.94 -6.21
C ASN A 205 -10.89 2.16 -7.54
N MET A 206 -10.37 0.95 -7.60
CA MET A 206 -10.36 0.07 -8.77
C MET A 206 -11.49 -0.98 -8.75
N GLY A 207 -12.32 -0.96 -7.73
CA GLY A 207 -13.41 -1.93 -7.53
C GLY A 207 -14.45 -1.97 -8.65
N LYS A 208 -14.48 -0.93 -9.52
CA LYS A 208 -15.32 -0.93 -10.74
C LYS A 208 -14.86 -2.02 -11.72
N ASP A 209 -13.55 -2.16 -11.93
CA ASP A 209 -12.97 -3.02 -12.98
C ASP A 209 -12.37 -4.32 -12.45
N LEU A 210 -11.98 -4.38 -11.17
CA LEU A 210 -11.24 -5.47 -10.53
C LEU A 210 -11.89 -5.91 -9.20
N GLY A 211 -11.42 -7.03 -8.65
CA GLY A 211 -11.79 -7.49 -7.30
C GLY A 211 -13.14 -8.21 -7.19
N GLY A 212 -13.70 -8.65 -8.29
CA GLY A 212 -14.94 -9.43 -8.26
C GLY A 212 -15.32 -10.00 -9.62
N ILE A 213 -16.16 -11.03 -9.61
CA ILE A 213 -16.68 -11.67 -10.82
C ILE A 213 -18.05 -11.07 -11.12
N ALA A 214 -18.11 -10.21 -12.14
CA ALA A 214 -19.35 -9.59 -12.60
C ALA A 214 -19.22 -9.12 -14.07
N PRO A 215 -20.34 -8.96 -14.80
CA PRO A 215 -20.32 -8.41 -16.16
C PRO A 215 -19.61 -7.05 -16.21
N GLY A 216 -18.70 -6.89 -17.17
CA GLY A 216 -17.92 -5.67 -17.37
C GLY A 216 -16.63 -5.55 -16.56
N LYS A 217 -16.38 -6.48 -15.62
CA LYS A 217 -15.08 -6.53 -14.90
C LYS A 217 -14.03 -7.32 -15.67
N LEU A 218 -12.78 -7.02 -15.39
CA LEU A 218 -11.62 -7.77 -15.91
C LEU A 218 -11.62 -9.19 -15.34
N ALA A 219 -11.41 -10.18 -16.20
CA ALA A 219 -11.50 -11.60 -15.86
C ALA A 219 -10.16 -12.16 -15.33
N ASP A 220 -9.64 -11.57 -14.27
CA ASP A 220 -8.51 -12.12 -13.52
C ASP A 220 -9.04 -13.14 -12.51
N ILE A 221 -9.27 -14.36 -12.98
CA ILE A 221 -9.98 -15.41 -12.25
C ILE A 221 -9.03 -16.53 -11.89
N LEU A 222 -9.00 -16.89 -10.61
CA LEU A 222 -8.29 -18.06 -10.10
C LEU A 222 -9.32 -19.16 -9.80
N VAL A 223 -8.98 -20.37 -10.17
CA VAL A 223 -9.78 -21.57 -9.89
C VAL A 223 -8.96 -22.48 -8.97
N PHE A 224 -9.56 -22.89 -7.86
CA PHE A 224 -8.93 -23.77 -6.87
C PHE A 224 -9.75 -25.05 -6.73
N ASP A 225 -9.08 -26.18 -6.54
CA ASP A 225 -9.75 -27.46 -6.25
C ASP A 225 -10.45 -27.44 -4.88
N ASN A 226 -9.84 -26.73 -3.93
CA ASN A 226 -10.41 -26.48 -2.60
C ASN A 226 -9.73 -25.24 -1.97
N LEU A 227 -10.30 -24.77 -0.86
CA LEU A 227 -9.78 -23.64 -0.08
C LEU A 227 -9.16 -24.07 1.26
N LYS A 228 -8.71 -25.33 1.35
CA LYS A 228 -8.08 -25.88 2.56
C LYS A 228 -6.57 -25.74 2.51
#